data_c3bb557adfd0ba3613a7cb5a754666af
#
_entry.id   c3bb557adfd0ba3613a7cb5a754666af
#
_cell.length_a   1.000
_cell.length_b   1.000
_cell.length_c   1.000
_cell.angle_alpha   90.00
_cell.angle_beta   90.00
_cell.angle_gamma   90.00
#
_symmetry.space_group_name_H-M   'P 1'
#
loop_
_entity.id
_entity.type
_entity.pdbx_description
1 polymer ?
#
loop_
_entity_poly.entity_id
_entity_poly.type
_entity_poly.pdbx_seq_one_letter_code
_entity_poly.pdbx_strand_id
1 'polypeptide(L)'
;EATREVNILPMTEEQVKIVCEMTPYYVQSYIPAGTYKANADKDILSCSMWAFFIASEDVDDEVVYELTKATWEHYDDMVTVYAGLAGGLKLENIPNMPFLFHDGAIKYYQEQGIQMAEVAPGFSPS
;
A
#
# COMPACT_ATOMS: atom_id res chain seq x y z
N GLU A 1 23.15 7.33 0.33
CA GLU A 1 24.13 6.54 -0.47
C GLU A 1 25.09 7.40 -1.31
N ALA A 2 24.76 8.64 -1.62
CA ALA A 2 25.63 9.45 -2.50
C ALA A 2 27.01 9.79 -1.91
N THR A 3 27.13 9.78 -0.58
CA THR A 3 28.34 10.24 0.12
C THR A 3 28.92 9.23 1.13
N ARG A 4 28.23 8.12 1.38
CA ARG A 4 28.66 7.09 2.34
C ARG A 4 28.32 5.69 1.83
N GLU A 5 29.14 4.73 2.22
CA GLU A 5 28.82 3.32 2.07
C GLU A 5 27.80 2.93 3.14
N VAL A 6 26.70 2.33 2.71
CA VAL A 6 25.56 1.96 3.56
C VAL A 6 25.28 0.48 3.36
N ASN A 7 25.07 -0.25 4.45
CA ASN A 7 24.57 -1.62 4.42
C ASN A 7 23.10 -1.64 4.88
N ILE A 8 22.26 -2.33 4.12
CA ILE A 8 20.88 -2.58 4.50
C ILE A 8 20.83 -3.97 5.16
N LEU A 9 20.42 -4.00 6.42
CA LEU A 9 20.30 -5.25 7.15
C LEU A 9 18.95 -5.91 6.81
N PRO A 10 18.95 -7.15 6.30
CA PRO A 10 17.70 -7.88 6.09
C PRO A 10 17.05 -8.25 7.41
N MET A 11 15.73 -8.26 7.45
CA MET A 11 14.98 -8.89 8.53
C MET A 11 14.95 -10.40 8.32
N THR A 12 14.83 -11.15 9.42
CA THR A 12 14.52 -12.58 9.34
C THR A 12 13.01 -12.77 9.17
N GLU A 13 12.57 -13.92 8.67
CA GLU A 13 11.14 -14.26 8.56
C GLU A 13 10.43 -14.18 9.91
N GLU A 14 11.09 -14.62 10.98
CA GLU A 14 10.56 -14.53 12.34
C GLU A 14 10.36 -13.08 12.80
N GLN A 15 11.31 -12.19 12.52
CA GLN A 15 11.19 -10.76 12.83
C GLN A 15 10.06 -10.10 12.05
N VAL A 16 9.93 -10.39 10.76
CA VAL A 16 8.83 -9.90 9.93
C VAL A 16 7.49 -10.38 10.47
N LYS A 17 7.38 -11.67 10.81
CA LYS A 17 6.17 -12.24 11.40
C LYS A 17 5.78 -11.52 12.69
N ILE A 18 6.72 -11.32 13.61
CA ILE A 18 6.47 -10.61 14.88
C ILE A 18 5.95 -9.19 14.60
N VAL A 19 6.58 -8.45 13.68
CA VAL A 19 6.16 -7.07 13.36
C VAL A 19 4.76 -7.06 12.76
N CYS A 20 4.45 -7.96 11.83
CA CYS A 20 3.12 -8.04 11.20
C CYS A 20 2.03 -8.50 12.19
N GLU A 21 2.38 -9.31 13.20
CA GLU A 21 1.45 -9.72 14.25
C GLU A 21 1.20 -8.61 15.30
N MET A 22 2.17 -7.70 15.49
CA MET A 22 2.01 -6.58 16.42
C MET A 22 1.01 -5.54 15.92
N THR A 23 0.84 -5.41 14.61
CA THR A 23 -0.05 -4.41 14.03
C THR A 23 -0.47 -4.80 12.61
N PRO A 24 -1.76 -4.65 12.26
CA PRO A 24 -2.28 -5.00 10.94
C PRO A 24 -1.80 -4.06 9.82
N TYR A 25 -1.10 -2.98 10.16
CA TYR A 25 -0.64 -1.99 9.18
C TYR A 25 0.68 -2.35 8.51
N TYR A 26 1.42 -3.30 9.08
CA TYR A 26 2.65 -3.81 8.47
C TYR A 26 2.38 -5.06 7.66
N VAL A 27 3.00 -5.14 6.51
CA VAL A 27 2.97 -6.30 5.63
C VAL A 27 4.38 -6.75 5.29
N GLN A 28 4.56 -8.06 5.11
CA GLN A 28 5.81 -8.57 4.59
C GLN A 28 6.07 -7.98 3.20
N SER A 29 7.28 -7.51 2.99
CA SER A 29 7.70 -6.90 1.75
C SER A 29 9.15 -7.22 1.44
N TYR A 30 9.57 -6.93 0.22
CA TYR A 30 10.95 -7.03 -0.22
C TYR A 30 11.39 -5.71 -0.83
N ILE A 31 12.62 -5.30 -0.51
CA ILE A 31 13.31 -4.26 -1.25
C ILE A 31 13.93 -4.95 -2.47
N PRO A 32 13.46 -4.66 -3.70
CA PRO A 32 13.93 -5.35 -4.90
C PRO A 32 15.43 -5.17 -5.11
N ALA A 33 16.08 -6.19 -5.67
CA ALA A 33 17.45 -6.11 -6.12
C ALA A 33 17.67 -4.88 -7.02
N GLY A 34 18.79 -4.19 -6.84
CA GLY A 34 19.11 -3.00 -7.62
C GLY A 34 18.43 -1.70 -7.15
N THR A 35 17.54 -1.74 -6.15
CA THR A 35 16.92 -0.52 -5.60
C THR A 35 17.97 0.42 -5.00
N TYR A 36 18.94 -0.13 -4.31
CA TYR A 36 20.08 0.58 -3.74
C TYR A 36 21.38 -0.10 -4.13
N LYS A 37 22.49 0.65 -4.12
CA LYS A 37 23.83 0.07 -4.34
C LYS A 37 24.16 -1.06 -3.35
N ALA A 38 23.64 -0.95 -2.13
CA ALA A 38 23.84 -1.94 -1.06
C ALA A 38 23.11 -3.26 -1.29
N ASN A 39 22.15 -3.33 -2.21
CA ASN A 39 21.42 -4.56 -2.56
C ASN A 39 21.35 -4.79 -4.07
N ALA A 40 22.46 -4.59 -4.77
CA ALA A 40 22.53 -4.67 -6.22
C ALA A 40 22.06 -6.03 -6.78
N ASP A 41 22.34 -7.13 -6.07
CA ASP A 41 22.23 -8.48 -6.59
C ASP A 41 21.11 -9.32 -5.97
N LYS A 42 20.44 -8.82 -4.93
CA LYS A 42 19.43 -9.60 -4.22
C LYS A 42 18.33 -8.76 -3.59
N ASP A 43 17.15 -9.35 -3.49
CA ASP A 43 16.06 -8.80 -2.71
C ASP A 43 16.38 -8.85 -1.21
N ILE A 44 15.93 -7.85 -0.49
CA ILE A 44 16.09 -7.78 0.96
C ILE A 44 14.72 -7.90 1.61
N LEU A 45 14.54 -8.93 2.43
CA LEU A 45 13.33 -9.13 3.21
C LEU A 45 13.18 -8.00 4.24
N SER A 46 12.00 -7.41 4.30
CA SER A 46 11.66 -6.28 5.16
C SER A 46 10.15 -6.25 5.45
N CYS A 47 9.70 -5.25 6.17
CA CYS A 47 8.29 -4.88 6.31
C CYS A 47 8.02 -3.57 5.60
N SER A 48 6.79 -3.41 5.14
CA SER A 48 6.30 -2.19 4.51
C SER A 48 4.99 -1.76 5.18
N MET A 49 4.65 -0.48 5.02
CA MET A 49 3.34 0.06 5.37
C MET A 49 2.69 0.60 4.11
N TRP A 50 1.35 0.60 4.12
CA TRP A 50 0.58 1.23 3.07
C TRP A 50 0.56 2.75 3.23
N ALA A 51 0.56 3.47 2.13
CA ALA A 51 0.27 4.90 2.08
C ALA A 51 -1.16 5.09 1.56
N PHE A 52 -1.90 6.05 2.14
CA PHE A 52 -3.32 6.25 1.85
C PHE A 52 -3.64 7.71 1.61
N PHE A 53 -4.69 7.93 0.83
CA PHE A 53 -5.48 9.15 0.94
C PHE A 53 -6.54 8.93 2.02
N ILE A 54 -6.66 9.90 2.92
CA ILE A 54 -7.65 9.88 4.01
C ILE A 54 -8.69 10.94 3.73
N ALA A 55 -9.95 10.57 3.77
CA ALA A 55 -11.09 11.48 3.71
C ALA A 55 -11.90 11.38 5.01
N SER A 56 -12.55 12.49 5.44
CA SER A 56 -13.57 12.42 6.47
C SER A 56 -14.80 11.68 5.92
N GLU A 57 -15.52 10.98 6.79
CA GLU A 57 -16.80 10.35 6.46
C GLU A 57 -17.89 11.35 6.01
N ASP A 58 -17.73 12.63 6.38
CA ASP A 58 -18.66 13.71 6.01
C ASP A 58 -18.39 14.29 4.60
N VAL A 59 -17.33 13.84 3.91
CA VAL A 59 -17.06 14.28 2.52
C VAL A 59 -18.09 13.63 1.61
N ASP A 60 -18.59 14.38 0.64
CA ASP A 60 -19.56 13.89 -0.34
C ASP A 60 -19.00 12.68 -1.12
N ASP A 61 -19.80 11.62 -1.23
CA ASP A 61 -19.42 10.37 -1.89
C ASP A 61 -18.97 10.59 -3.33
N GLU A 62 -19.60 11.51 -4.05
CA GLU A 62 -19.24 11.81 -5.44
C GLU A 62 -17.84 12.42 -5.55
N VAL A 63 -17.46 13.25 -4.58
CA VAL A 63 -16.11 13.85 -4.54
C VAL A 63 -15.07 12.75 -4.33
N VAL A 64 -15.29 11.83 -3.39
CA VAL A 64 -14.37 10.73 -3.12
C VAL A 64 -14.35 9.72 -4.27
N TYR A 65 -15.50 9.45 -4.89
CA TYR A 65 -15.62 8.62 -6.08
C TYR A 65 -14.76 9.18 -7.23
N GLU A 66 -14.94 10.47 -7.57
CA GLU A 66 -14.19 11.11 -8.66
C GLU A 66 -12.69 11.18 -8.37
N LEU A 67 -12.29 11.43 -7.11
CA LEU A 67 -10.88 11.39 -6.72
C LEU A 67 -10.29 9.99 -6.89
N THR A 68 -11.01 8.97 -6.44
CA THR A 68 -10.58 7.57 -6.56
C THR A 68 -10.45 7.18 -8.02
N LYS A 69 -11.44 7.50 -8.83
CA LYS A 69 -11.44 7.27 -10.27
C LYS A 69 -10.28 7.97 -10.96
N ALA A 70 -10.09 9.26 -10.72
CA ALA A 70 -8.99 10.02 -11.30
C ALA A 70 -7.61 9.44 -10.92
N THR A 71 -7.45 8.95 -9.69
CA THR A 71 -6.22 8.28 -9.25
C THR A 71 -5.88 7.07 -10.12
N TRP A 72 -6.87 6.25 -10.45
CA TRP A 72 -6.65 5.05 -11.26
C TRP A 72 -6.57 5.35 -12.77
N GLU A 73 -7.33 6.31 -13.25
CA GLU A 73 -7.24 6.74 -14.66
C GLU A 73 -5.90 7.40 -15.00
N HIS A 74 -5.26 8.06 -14.03
CA HIS A 74 -3.96 8.72 -14.17
C HIS A 74 -2.81 7.96 -13.48
N TYR A 75 -2.99 6.67 -13.24
CA TYR A 75 -2.00 5.84 -12.56
C TYR A 75 -0.60 5.90 -13.21
N ASP A 76 -0.53 5.79 -14.52
CA ASP A 76 0.74 5.80 -15.25
C ASP A 76 1.46 7.15 -15.13
N ASP A 77 0.72 8.26 -15.11
CA ASP A 77 1.28 9.59 -14.88
C ASP A 77 1.87 9.69 -13.48
N MET A 78 1.16 9.17 -12.48
CA MET A 78 1.64 9.14 -11.09
C MET A 78 2.90 8.28 -10.93
N VAL A 79 2.96 7.12 -11.58
CA VAL A 79 4.15 6.24 -11.58
C VAL A 79 5.33 6.94 -12.26
N THR A 80 5.10 7.74 -13.27
CA THR A 80 6.16 8.54 -13.94
C THR A 80 6.78 9.54 -12.97
N VAL A 81 5.98 10.14 -12.09
CA VAL A 81 6.46 11.08 -11.06
C VAL A 81 7.14 10.35 -9.90
N TYR A 82 6.58 9.22 -9.48
CA TYR A 82 7.11 8.41 -8.38
C TYR A 82 7.02 6.92 -8.68
N ALA A 83 8.12 6.37 -9.19
CA ALA A 83 8.22 4.95 -9.59
C ALA A 83 7.92 3.94 -8.46
N GLY A 84 8.04 4.35 -7.19
CA GLY A 84 7.70 3.52 -6.03
C GLY A 84 6.23 3.09 -5.98
N LEU A 85 5.32 3.82 -6.63
CA LEU A 85 3.91 3.44 -6.71
C LEU A 85 3.68 2.14 -7.49
N ALA A 86 4.47 1.86 -8.51
CA ALA A 86 4.30 0.70 -9.37
C ALA A 86 4.34 -0.65 -8.63
N GLY A 87 5.04 -0.69 -7.48
CA GLY A 87 5.16 -1.90 -6.66
C GLY A 87 3.98 -2.14 -5.71
N GLY A 88 3.32 -1.09 -5.26
CA GLY A 88 2.33 -1.13 -4.17
C GLY A 88 0.90 -0.79 -4.58
N LEU A 89 0.71 0.23 -5.40
CA LEU A 89 -0.61 0.69 -5.82
C LEU A 89 -1.15 -0.22 -6.93
N LYS A 90 -1.87 -1.26 -6.55
CA LYS A 90 -2.50 -2.23 -7.45
C LYS A 90 -3.93 -2.51 -7.00
N LEU A 91 -4.86 -2.58 -7.94
CA LEU A 91 -6.27 -2.87 -7.65
C LEU A 91 -6.46 -4.21 -6.91
N GLU A 92 -5.65 -5.21 -7.22
CA GLU A 92 -5.67 -6.52 -6.57
C GLU A 92 -5.33 -6.50 -5.06
N ASN A 93 -4.67 -5.42 -4.60
CA ASN A 93 -4.31 -5.26 -3.19
C ASN A 93 -5.44 -4.63 -2.36
N ILE A 94 -6.39 -3.94 -3.01
CA ILE A 94 -7.46 -3.18 -2.33
C ILE A 94 -8.27 -4.03 -1.35
N PRO A 95 -8.73 -5.26 -1.68
CA PRO A 95 -9.50 -6.08 -0.75
C PRO A 95 -8.75 -6.50 0.51
N ASN A 96 -7.43 -6.46 0.48
CA ASN A 96 -6.56 -6.93 1.56
C ASN A 96 -6.09 -5.79 2.48
N MET A 97 -6.50 -4.56 2.21
CA MET A 97 -6.11 -3.41 3.02
C MET A 97 -6.88 -3.38 4.35
N PRO A 98 -6.19 -3.14 5.48
CA PRO A 98 -6.78 -3.21 6.81
C PRO A 98 -7.49 -1.91 7.21
N PHE A 99 -8.28 -1.32 6.30
CA PHE A 99 -8.96 -0.05 6.53
C PHE A 99 -10.40 -0.11 6.07
N LEU A 100 -11.24 0.75 6.66
CA LEU A 100 -12.53 1.07 6.11
C LEU A 100 -12.34 2.06 4.98
N PHE A 101 -12.98 1.79 3.86
CA PHE A 101 -13.00 2.70 2.73
C PHE A 101 -14.24 3.59 2.82
N HIS A 102 -14.11 4.81 2.32
CA HIS A 102 -15.23 5.72 2.14
C HIS A 102 -16.21 5.17 1.10
N ASP A 103 -17.51 5.41 1.28
CA ASP A 103 -18.56 4.86 0.40
C ASP A 103 -18.35 5.23 -1.07
N GLY A 104 -17.91 6.45 -1.35
CA GLY A 104 -17.54 6.88 -2.70
C GLY A 104 -16.41 6.05 -3.33
N ALA A 105 -15.39 5.68 -2.54
CA ALA A 105 -14.31 4.82 -3.01
C ALA A 105 -14.80 3.37 -3.20
N ILE A 106 -15.63 2.86 -2.28
CA ILE A 106 -16.24 1.53 -2.40
C ILE A 106 -17.03 1.42 -3.69
N LYS A 107 -17.86 2.41 -4.02
CA LYS A 107 -18.65 2.47 -5.27
C LYS A 107 -17.74 2.30 -6.49
N TYR A 108 -16.64 3.05 -6.58
CA TYR A 108 -15.71 2.94 -7.69
C TYR A 108 -15.10 1.53 -7.78
N TYR A 109 -14.61 0.98 -6.68
CA TYR A 109 -13.98 -0.34 -6.68
C TYR A 109 -14.96 -1.46 -7.04
N GLN A 110 -16.21 -1.38 -6.61
CA GLN A 110 -17.26 -2.31 -7.00
C GLN A 110 -17.54 -2.27 -8.52
N GLU A 111 -17.55 -1.09 -9.12
CA GLU A 111 -17.68 -0.93 -10.58
C GLU A 111 -16.50 -1.56 -11.34
N GLN A 112 -15.31 -1.60 -10.73
CA GLN A 112 -14.14 -2.32 -11.26
C GLN A 112 -14.19 -3.83 -10.98
N GLY A 113 -15.28 -4.36 -10.40
CA GLY A 113 -15.45 -5.77 -10.08
C GLY A 113 -14.70 -6.24 -8.83
N ILE A 114 -14.22 -5.31 -8.00
CA ILE A 114 -13.52 -5.62 -6.76
C ILE A 114 -14.54 -5.81 -5.64
N GLN A 115 -14.50 -6.98 -4.99
CA GLN A 115 -15.32 -7.24 -3.81
C GLN A 115 -14.65 -6.61 -2.59
N MET A 116 -15.30 -5.61 -2.02
CA MET A 116 -14.84 -4.97 -0.79
C MET A 116 -15.34 -5.74 0.43
N ALA A 117 -14.49 -5.88 1.45
CA ALA A 117 -14.91 -6.42 2.73
C ALA A 117 -15.84 -5.42 3.45
N GLU A 118 -16.92 -5.92 4.06
CA GLU A 118 -17.83 -5.08 4.88
C GLU A 118 -17.14 -4.51 6.12
N VAL A 119 -16.12 -5.22 6.61
CA VAL A 119 -15.28 -4.78 7.75
C VAL A 119 -13.83 -5.00 7.38
N ALA A 120 -13.00 -3.99 7.63
CA ALA A 120 -11.56 -4.10 7.39
C ALA A 120 -10.95 -5.27 8.17
N PRO A 121 -10.14 -6.13 7.54
CA PRO A 121 -9.48 -7.23 8.23
C PRO A 121 -8.66 -6.70 9.41
N GLY A 122 -8.92 -7.21 10.62
CA GLY A 122 -8.20 -6.82 11.84
C GLY A 122 -8.67 -5.51 12.48
N PHE A 123 -9.71 -4.85 11.98
CA PHE A 123 -10.34 -3.71 12.62
C PHE A 123 -11.47 -4.19 13.53
N SER A 124 -11.37 -3.89 14.84
CA SER A 124 -12.47 -4.03 15.79
C SER A 124 -12.87 -2.62 16.20
N PRO A 125 -14.06 -2.13 15.83
CA PRO A 125 -14.54 -0.86 16.34
C PRO A 125 -14.66 -0.96 17.86
N SER A 126 -14.03 -0.03 18.57
CA SER A 126 -14.04 0.08 20.03
C SER A 126 -15.37 0.65 20.52
#